data_f8a47f128c54ed65d08522f8d381f5cf
#
_entry.id   f8a47f128c54ed65d08522f8d381f5cf
#
_cell.length_a   1.000
_cell.length_b   1.000
_cell.length_c   1.000
_cell.angle_alpha   90.00
_cell.angle_beta   90.00
_cell.angle_gamma   90.00
#
_symmetry.space_group_name_H-M   'P 1'
#
loop_
_entity.id
_entity.type
_entity.pdbx_description
1 polymer ?
#
loop_
_entity_poly.entity_id
_entity_poly.type
_entity_poly.pdbx_seq_one_letter_code
_entity_poly.pdbx_strand_id
1 'polypeptide(L)'
;MIKKFFHAVMACGLIALVMSCEDQKFNNINVDVDKVELDHLTPDMIKVRDYVPEYAVVAHRGSTFWTPEETEAAYRWAREIGADYLECDMQVSKDGVVLALHDDNLKRTTNIENVFGETIPYEIRKAYYQKIGYSEAEAEALVKEDAKNFVPNLPAYYTYEELMMLDAGTWFNETSIEQARPSFASQHQYIS
;
A
#
# COMPACT_ATOMS: atom_id res chain seq x y z
N MET A 1 10.23 47.15 35.24
CA MET A 1 10.59 46.70 33.88
C MET A 1 10.36 45.20 33.62
N ILE A 2 10.57 44.34 34.57
CA ILE A 2 10.47 42.87 34.41
C ILE A 2 9.00 42.36 34.21
N LYS A 3 8.01 42.97 34.87
CA LYS A 3 6.60 42.54 34.70
C LYS A 3 5.98 42.84 33.32
N LYS A 4 6.44 43.86 32.62
CA LYS A 4 5.97 44.17 31.26
C LYS A 4 6.58 43.25 30.20
N PHE A 5 7.79 42.74 30.46
CA PHE A 5 8.45 41.80 29.55
C PHE A 5 7.78 40.40 29.59
N PHE A 6 7.32 39.96 30.77
CA PHE A 6 6.66 38.70 30.96
C PHE A 6 5.30 38.62 30.23
N HIS A 7 4.55 39.73 30.23
CA HIS A 7 3.27 39.81 29.51
C HIS A 7 3.44 39.84 27.98
N ALA A 8 4.49 40.41 27.50
CA ALA A 8 4.79 40.45 26.06
C ALA A 8 5.22 39.07 25.54
N VAL A 9 6.03 38.31 26.32
CA VAL A 9 6.46 36.95 25.96
C VAL A 9 5.28 35.96 26.03
N MET A 10 4.38 36.14 27.02
CA MET A 10 3.19 35.29 27.12
C MET A 10 2.17 35.56 26.00
N ALA A 11 2.01 36.82 25.59
CA ALA A 11 1.15 37.18 24.47
C ALA A 11 1.69 36.68 23.13
N CYS A 12 3.00 36.73 22.89
CA CYS A 12 3.63 36.16 21.68
C CYS A 12 3.56 34.61 21.69
N GLY A 13 3.71 33.98 22.84
CA GLY A 13 3.58 32.52 22.98
C GLY A 13 2.15 32.02 22.71
N LEU A 14 1.13 32.76 23.16
CA LEU A 14 -0.27 32.42 22.88
C LEU A 14 -0.63 32.65 21.39
N ILE A 15 -0.11 33.68 20.77
CA ILE A 15 -0.34 33.95 19.35
C ILE A 15 0.32 32.88 18.48
N ALA A 16 1.52 32.41 18.84
CA ALA A 16 2.19 31.32 18.13
C ALA A 16 1.45 29.98 18.25
N LEU A 17 0.82 29.70 19.40
CA LEU A 17 0.00 28.51 19.62
C LEU A 17 -1.33 28.54 18.84
N VAL A 18 -1.92 29.71 18.64
CA VAL A 18 -3.15 29.84 17.86
C VAL A 18 -2.88 29.79 16.37
N MET A 19 -1.75 30.29 15.89
CA MET A 19 -1.35 30.18 14.48
C MET A 19 -0.94 28.76 14.09
N SER A 20 -0.45 27.93 15.02
CA SER A 20 -0.11 26.54 14.76
C SER A 20 -1.33 25.64 14.53
N CYS A 21 -2.54 26.07 14.91
CA CYS A 21 -3.76 25.33 14.64
C CYS A 21 -4.49 25.74 13.35
N GLU A 22 -4.12 26.85 12.74
CA GLU A 22 -4.72 27.30 11.47
C GLU A 22 -4.02 26.73 10.25
N ASP A 23 -2.77 26.33 10.36
CA ASP A 23 -2.00 25.78 9.23
C ASP A 23 -2.34 24.30 8.94
N GLN A 24 -3.22 23.69 9.71
CA GLN A 24 -3.83 22.40 9.38
C GLN A 24 -5.23 22.51 8.74
N LYS A 25 -5.64 23.64 8.30
CA LYS A 25 -6.49 23.65 7.13
C LYS A 25 -5.65 23.05 6.02
N PHE A 26 -5.93 21.78 5.74
CA PHE A 26 -5.65 21.23 4.44
C PHE A 26 -6.10 22.26 3.43
N ASN A 27 -5.20 23.09 2.99
CA ASN A 27 -5.30 23.73 1.69
C ASN A 27 -5.14 22.63 0.63
N ASN A 28 -5.84 21.54 0.87
CA ASN A 28 -6.25 20.70 -0.11
C ASN A 28 -6.85 21.61 -1.06
N ILE A 29 -6.06 21.91 -1.86
CA ILE A 29 -6.82 21.43 -2.78
C ILE A 29 -7.68 22.45 -3.34
N ASN A 30 -6.99 23.18 -3.93
CA ASN A 30 -7.39 23.47 -5.28
C ASN A 30 -6.69 22.50 -6.25
N VAL A 31 -6.78 21.23 -6.00
CA VAL A 31 -6.99 20.32 -7.12
C VAL A 31 -8.44 20.60 -7.46
N ASP A 32 -8.61 21.54 -8.35
CA ASP A 32 -9.85 21.82 -9.04
C ASP A 32 -10.13 20.53 -9.82
N VAL A 33 -10.89 19.63 -9.20
CA VAL A 33 -11.23 18.31 -9.78
C VAL A 33 -11.95 18.53 -11.12
N ASP A 34 -12.52 19.73 -11.30
CA ASP A 34 -13.12 20.19 -12.54
C ASP A 34 -12.09 20.54 -13.63
N LYS A 35 -10.81 20.65 -13.27
CA LYS A 35 -9.70 20.87 -14.21
C LYS A 35 -8.91 19.63 -14.60
N VAL A 36 -9.26 18.46 -14.07
CA VAL A 36 -8.71 17.23 -14.60
C VAL A 36 -9.24 17.08 -16.03
N GLU A 37 -8.33 17.15 -17.00
CA GLU A 37 -8.67 16.89 -18.39
C GLU A 37 -9.24 15.47 -18.50
N LEU A 38 -10.50 15.38 -18.86
CA LEU A 38 -11.26 14.14 -18.93
C LEU A 38 -11.41 13.62 -20.37
N ASP A 39 -10.64 14.16 -21.30
CA ASP A 39 -10.64 13.80 -22.71
C ASP A 39 -10.31 12.32 -22.97
N HIS A 40 -9.60 11.67 -22.04
CA HIS A 40 -9.30 10.25 -22.08
C HIS A 40 -10.40 9.35 -21.47
N LEU A 41 -11.39 9.92 -20.80
CA LEU A 41 -12.47 9.15 -20.20
C LEU A 41 -13.61 8.89 -21.20
N THR A 42 -14.05 7.64 -21.25
CA THR A 42 -15.27 7.32 -22.00
C THR A 42 -16.52 7.86 -21.27
N PRO A 43 -17.65 8.06 -21.99
CA PRO A 43 -18.91 8.46 -21.35
C PRO A 43 -19.34 7.55 -20.20
N ASP A 44 -19.05 6.25 -20.29
CA ASP A 44 -19.37 5.30 -19.22
C ASP A 44 -18.44 5.45 -18.01
N MET A 45 -17.16 5.75 -18.21
CA MET A 45 -16.23 6.06 -17.13
C MET A 45 -16.64 7.35 -16.39
N ILE A 46 -17.12 8.37 -17.13
CA ILE A 46 -17.65 9.61 -16.55
C ILE A 46 -18.88 9.32 -15.70
N LYS A 47 -19.81 8.51 -16.17
CA LYS A 47 -21.00 8.10 -15.39
C LYS A 47 -20.62 7.38 -14.11
N VAL A 48 -19.66 6.47 -14.16
CA VAL A 48 -19.19 5.75 -12.96
C VAL A 48 -18.57 6.73 -11.97
N ARG A 49 -17.73 7.65 -12.42
CA ARG A 49 -17.11 8.68 -11.58
C ARG A 49 -18.14 9.57 -10.89
N ASP A 50 -19.16 10.00 -11.62
CA ASP A 50 -20.16 10.98 -11.13
C ASP A 50 -21.33 10.30 -10.40
N TYR A 51 -21.41 8.97 -10.44
CA TYR A 51 -22.45 8.23 -9.76
C TYR A 51 -22.08 7.95 -8.32
N VAL A 52 -22.79 8.54 -7.40
CA VAL A 52 -22.70 8.24 -5.97
C VAL A 52 -24.08 7.81 -5.48
N PRO A 53 -24.34 6.52 -5.27
CA PRO A 53 -25.62 6.04 -4.79
C PRO A 53 -25.88 6.52 -3.37
N GLU A 54 -27.16 6.72 -3.03
CA GLU A 54 -27.55 6.90 -1.64
C GLU A 54 -27.20 5.64 -0.84
N TYR A 55 -26.54 5.80 0.32
CA TYR A 55 -26.04 4.68 1.14
C TYR A 55 -25.02 3.79 0.41
N ALA A 56 -24.11 4.39 -0.35
CA ALA A 56 -23.05 3.67 -1.04
C ALA A 56 -22.24 2.76 -0.12
N VAL A 57 -22.03 1.53 -0.55
CA VAL A 57 -21.20 0.53 0.14
C VAL A 57 -19.81 0.54 -0.46
N VAL A 58 -18.82 0.90 0.34
CA VAL A 58 -17.40 0.85 -0.04
C VAL A 58 -16.77 -0.40 0.58
N ALA A 59 -16.23 -1.28 -0.25
CA ALA A 59 -15.52 -2.46 0.20
C ALA A 59 -14.06 -2.08 0.54
N HIS A 60 -13.80 -1.73 1.80
CA HIS A 60 -12.50 -1.36 2.33
C HIS A 60 -11.53 -2.53 2.25
N ARG A 61 -10.51 -2.44 1.40
CA ARG A 61 -9.54 -3.50 1.05
C ARG A 61 -10.20 -4.77 0.50
N GLY A 62 -11.37 -4.61 -0.13
CA GLY A 62 -12.20 -5.71 -0.60
C GLY A 62 -13.15 -6.27 0.45
N SER A 63 -13.51 -7.56 0.34
CA SER A 63 -14.45 -8.24 1.25
C SER A 63 -13.73 -8.86 2.44
N THR A 64 -13.16 -8.04 3.31
CA THR A 64 -12.24 -8.43 4.40
C THR A 64 -12.85 -9.30 5.49
N PHE A 65 -14.16 -9.39 5.57
CA PHE A 65 -14.81 -10.35 6.48
C PHE A 65 -14.70 -11.80 5.97
N TRP A 66 -14.67 -12.01 4.66
CA TRP A 66 -14.73 -13.33 4.04
C TRP A 66 -13.41 -13.79 3.43
N THR A 67 -12.49 -12.85 3.14
CA THR A 67 -11.30 -13.09 2.35
C THR A 67 -10.13 -12.27 2.87
N PRO A 68 -8.87 -12.71 2.65
CA PRO A 68 -7.70 -11.91 2.96
C PRO A 68 -7.75 -10.55 2.25
N GLU A 69 -7.48 -9.47 2.99
CA GLU A 69 -7.46 -8.12 2.46
C GLU A 69 -6.50 -7.95 1.28
N GLU A 70 -6.78 -7.00 0.38
CA GLU A 70 -5.92 -6.61 -0.73
C GLU A 70 -5.57 -7.75 -1.71
N THR A 71 -6.36 -8.81 -1.75
CA THR A 71 -6.19 -9.92 -2.68
C THR A 71 -7.24 -9.89 -3.80
N GLU A 72 -6.92 -10.52 -4.92
CA GLU A 72 -7.88 -10.70 -6.01
C GLU A 72 -9.18 -11.34 -5.51
N ALA A 73 -9.09 -12.31 -4.60
CA ALA A 73 -10.24 -12.94 -3.98
C ALA A 73 -11.12 -11.94 -3.23
N ALA A 74 -10.52 -10.99 -2.50
CA ALA A 74 -11.24 -9.97 -1.75
C ALA A 74 -12.03 -9.03 -2.67
N TYR A 75 -11.41 -8.58 -3.74
CA TYR A 75 -12.05 -7.68 -4.70
C TYR A 75 -13.11 -8.35 -5.53
N ARG A 76 -12.87 -9.57 -6.02
CA ARG A 76 -13.88 -10.35 -6.72
C ARG A 76 -15.11 -10.62 -5.87
N TRP A 77 -14.89 -11.05 -4.63
CA TRP A 77 -15.99 -11.33 -3.71
C TRP A 77 -16.79 -10.07 -3.36
N ALA A 78 -16.12 -8.95 -3.10
CA ALA A 78 -16.78 -7.68 -2.85
C ALA A 78 -17.68 -7.26 -4.02
N ARG A 79 -17.19 -7.41 -5.25
CA ARG A 79 -17.97 -7.15 -6.46
C ARG A 79 -19.18 -8.07 -6.58
N GLU A 80 -19.00 -9.38 -6.36
CA GLU A 80 -20.08 -10.37 -6.49
C GLU A 80 -21.20 -10.16 -5.46
N ILE A 81 -20.89 -9.69 -4.25
CA ILE A 81 -21.88 -9.38 -3.22
C ILE A 81 -22.51 -7.98 -3.38
N GLY A 82 -22.09 -7.21 -4.37
CA GLY A 82 -22.73 -5.95 -4.76
C GLY A 82 -22.22 -4.70 -4.07
N ALA A 83 -20.92 -4.63 -3.72
CA ALA A 83 -20.31 -3.38 -3.30
C ALA A 83 -20.36 -2.36 -4.43
N ASP A 84 -20.68 -1.10 -4.13
CA ASP A 84 -20.72 0.00 -5.08
C ASP A 84 -19.32 0.46 -5.48
N TYR A 85 -18.39 0.43 -4.53
CA TYR A 85 -16.98 0.81 -4.72
C TYR A 85 -16.05 -0.22 -4.09
N LEU A 86 -14.90 -0.42 -4.75
CA LEU A 86 -13.77 -1.13 -4.21
C LEU A 86 -12.72 -0.09 -3.77
N GLU A 87 -12.30 -0.18 -2.54
CA GLU A 87 -11.22 0.64 -2.02
C GLU A 87 -9.94 -0.20 -1.96
N CYS A 88 -8.80 0.41 -2.24
CA CYS A 88 -7.50 -0.23 -2.39
C CYS A 88 -6.40 0.69 -1.86
N ASP A 89 -5.60 0.18 -0.94
CA ASP A 89 -4.34 0.78 -0.53
C ASP A 89 -3.22 0.40 -1.51
N MET A 90 -2.26 1.29 -1.72
CA MET A 90 -1.22 1.07 -2.73
C MET A 90 0.18 1.23 -2.15
N GLN A 91 1.04 0.28 -2.46
CA GLN A 91 2.48 0.33 -2.27
C GLN A 91 3.20 0.16 -3.61
N VAL A 92 4.52 0.33 -3.61
CA VAL A 92 5.32 0.19 -4.83
C VAL A 92 6.50 -0.76 -4.58
N SER A 93 6.71 -1.70 -5.48
CA SER A 93 7.88 -2.58 -5.47
C SER A 93 9.17 -1.83 -5.86
N LYS A 94 10.33 -2.43 -5.60
CA LYS A 94 11.65 -1.89 -5.99
C LYS A 94 11.75 -1.56 -7.49
N ASP A 95 11.13 -2.34 -8.33
CA ASP A 95 11.12 -2.18 -9.79
C ASP A 95 9.93 -1.38 -10.34
N GLY A 96 9.20 -0.70 -9.43
CA GLY A 96 8.19 0.30 -9.80
C GLY A 96 6.79 -0.27 -10.10
N VAL A 97 6.53 -1.53 -9.74
CA VAL A 97 5.18 -2.11 -9.89
C VAL A 97 4.31 -1.66 -8.73
N VAL A 98 3.12 -1.17 -9.04
CA VAL A 98 2.10 -0.81 -8.03
C VAL A 98 1.43 -2.07 -7.53
N LEU A 99 1.26 -2.17 -6.22
CA LEU A 99 0.73 -3.32 -5.51
C LEU A 99 -0.48 -2.89 -4.68
N ALA A 100 -1.50 -3.73 -4.61
CA ALA A 100 -2.56 -3.59 -3.62
C ALA A 100 -2.03 -4.12 -2.28
N LEU A 101 -1.73 -3.22 -1.36
CA LEU A 101 -1.11 -3.56 -0.09
C LEU A 101 -1.24 -2.39 0.91
N HIS A 102 -1.85 -2.67 2.06
CA HIS A 102 -2.07 -1.64 3.07
C HIS A 102 -0.79 -1.26 3.82
N ASP A 103 -0.16 -2.25 4.44
CA ASP A 103 0.98 -1.98 5.32
C ASP A 103 2.26 -1.68 4.50
N ASP A 104 3.10 -0.85 5.02
CA ASP A 104 4.47 -0.68 4.54
C ASP A 104 5.38 -1.85 4.94
N ASN A 105 4.87 -2.80 5.74
CA ASN A 105 5.58 -3.98 6.23
C ASN A 105 4.81 -5.26 5.91
N LEU A 106 5.46 -6.19 5.24
CA LEU A 106 4.88 -7.42 4.70
C LEU A 106 4.62 -8.52 5.74
N LYS A 107 5.07 -8.37 6.99
CA LYS A 107 5.01 -9.44 8.00
C LYS A 107 3.60 -9.85 8.40
N ARG A 108 2.68 -8.88 8.48
CA ARG A 108 1.33 -9.15 8.97
C ARG A 108 0.50 -9.99 7.99
N THR A 109 0.66 -9.71 6.72
CA THR A 109 -0.21 -10.26 5.66
C THR A 109 0.49 -11.22 4.72
N THR A 110 1.77 -11.55 4.97
CA THR A 110 2.50 -12.50 4.14
C THR A 110 3.40 -13.42 4.98
N ASN A 111 3.93 -14.45 4.32
CA ASN A 111 4.91 -15.37 4.90
C ASN A 111 6.37 -14.95 4.66
N ILE A 112 6.65 -13.66 4.49
CA ILE A 112 7.96 -13.13 4.08
C ILE A 112 9.10 -13.57 4.98
N GLU A 113 8.90 -13.61 6.29
CA GLU A 113 9.94 -14.04 7.23
C GLU A 113 10.36 -15.49 7.02
N ASN A 114 9.42 -16.35 6.59
CA ASN A 114 9.70 -17.75 6.29
C ASN A 114 10.37 -17.93 4.92
N VAL A 115 10.06 -17.05 3.95
CA VAL A 115 10.57 -17.16 2.57
C VAL A 115 11.94 -16.51 2.43
N PHE A 116 12.12 -15.30 2.92
CA PHE A 116 13.33 -14.50 2.73
C PHE A 116 14.11 -14.22 4.02
N GLY A 117 13.44 -14.29 5.17
CA GLY A 117 14.05 -13.88 6.44
C GLY A 117 14.41 -12.39 6.44
N GLU A 118 15.56 -12.06 7.03
CA GLU A 118 16.03 -10.67 7.16
C GLU A 118 17.13 -10.31 6.15
N THR A 119 17.36 -11.14 5.15
CA THR A 119 18.42 -10.93 4.16
C THR A 119 17.86 -10.73 2.76
N ILE A 120 18.61 -9.98 1.95
CA ILE A 120 18.28 -9.85 0.52
C ILE A 120 18.28 -11.24 -0.15
N PRO A 121 17.28 -11.56 -0.99
CA PRO A 121 17.24 -12.84 -1.74
C PRO A 121 18.26 -12.84 -2.86
N TYR A 122 19.52 -13.03 -2.51
CA TYR A 122 20.70 -12.77 -3.36
C TYR A 122 20.62 -13.45 -4.74
N GLU A 123 20.36 -14.75 -4.77
CA GLU A 123 20.38 -15.51 -6.03
C GLU A 123 19.20 -15.13 -6.94
N ILE A 124 18.05 -14.87 -6.35
CA ILE A 124 16.83 -14.45 -7.09
C ILE A 124 17.05 -13.06 -7.67
N ARG A 125 17.57 -12.14 -6.87
CA ARG A 125 17.89 -10.77 -7.31
C ARG A 125 18.96 -10.75 -8.38
N LYS A 126 20.00 -11.59 -8.28
CA LYS A 126 21.02 -11.76 -9.30
C LYS A 126 20.40 -12.25 -10.60
N ALA A 127 19.56 -13.29 -10.54
CA ALA A 127 18.87 -13.81 -11.72
C ALA A 127 17.96 -12.75 -12.37
N TYR A 128 17.26 -11.94 -11.57
CA TYR A 128 16.47 -10.82 -12.06
C TYR A 128 17.32 -9.83 -12.86
N TYR A 129 18.48 -9.40 -12.36
CA TYR A 129 19.37 -8.48 -13.07
C TYR A 129 19.90 -9.08 -14.38
N GLN A 130 20.25 -10.37 -14.38
CA GLN A 130 20.66 -11.07 -15.60
C GLN A 130 19.51 -11.12 -16.63
N LYS A 131 18.29 -11.39 -16.19
CA LYS A 131 17.09 -11.44 -17.04
C LYS A 131 16.82 -10.10 -17.73
N ILE A 132 17.09 -8.97 -17.08
CA ILE A 132 16.93 -7.63 -17.66
C ILE A 132 18.17 -7.14 -18.44
N GLY A 133 19.19 -7.99 -18.63
CA GLY A 133 20.27 -7.77 -19.58
C GLY A 133 21.66 -7.49 -19.01
N TYR A 134 21.83 -7.54 -17.68
CA TYR A 134 23.16 -7.39 -17.09
C TYR A 134 23.98 -8.67 -17.19
N SER A 135 25.29 -8.54 -17.38
CA SER A 135 26.22 -9.67 -17.27
C SER A 135 26.26 -10.21 -15.83
N GLU A 136 26.78 -11.39 -15.64
CA GLU A 136 26.89 -12.01 -14.32
C GLU A 136 27.66 -11.12 -13.31
N ALA A 137 28.80 -10.56 -13.73
CA ALA A 137 29.61 -9.71 -12.87
C ALA A 137 28.90 -8.38 -12.50
N GLU A 138 28.17 -7.78 -13.45
CA GLU A 138 27.36 -6.58 -13.20
C GLU A 138 26.20 -6.88 -12.26
N ALA A 139 25.48 -7.99 -12.48
CA ALA A 139 24.39 -8.43 -11.63
C ALA A 139 24.86 -8.65 -10.18
N GLU A 140 26.00 -9.31 -9.99
CA GLU A 140 26.59 -9.47 -8.64
C GLU A 140 26.95 -8.14 -7.98
N ALA A 141 27.49 -7.20 -8.76
CA ALA A 141 27.81 -5.87 -8.24
C ALA A 141 26.54 -5.10 -7.80
N LEU A 142 25.48 -5.17 -8.61
CA LEU A 142 24.18 -4.55 -8.30
C LEU A 142 23.54 -5.15 -7.06
N VAL A 143 23.54 -6.48 -6.90
CA VAL A 143 23.00 -7.11 -5.68
C VAL A 143 23.80 -6.70 -4.43
N LYS A 144 25.13 -6.61 -4.54
CA LYS A 144 25.98 -6.14 -3.44
C LYS A 144 25.70 -4.68 -3.07
N GLU A 145 25.37 -3.85 -4.07
CA GLU A 145 24.97 -2.46 -3.85
C GLU A 145 23.60 -2.38 -3.17
N ASP A 146 22.61 -3.13 -3.67
CA ASP A 146 21.30 -3.24 -3.05
C ASP A 146 21.39 -3.66 -1.58
N ALA A 147 22.25 -4.63 -1.28
CA ALA A 147 22.39 -5.18 0.07
C ALA A 147 22.87 -4.15 1.11
N LYS A 148 23.58 -3.09 0.67
CA LYS A 148 24.08 -2.05 1.60
C LYS A 148 22.96 -1.26 2.29
N ASN A 149 21.85 -1.06 1.59
CA ASN A 149 20.73 -0.25 2.07
C ASN A 149 19.44 -1.08 2.19
N PHE A 150 19.55 -2.39 2.12
CA PHE A 150 18.40 -3.28 2.18
C PHE A 150 17.72 -3.21 3.55
N VAL A 151 16.42 -2.96 3.52
CA VAL A 151 15.57 -3.01 4.72
C VAL A 151 14.60 -4.18 4.56
N PRO A 152 14.69 -5.21 5.41
CA PRO A 152 13.84 -6.38 5.28
C PRO A 152 12.37 -6.06 5.51
N ASN A 153 11.51 -6.84 4.87
CA ASN A 153 10.06 -6.82 5.01
C ASN A 153 9.33 -5.56 4.49
N LEU A 154 10.03 -4.62 3.86
CA LEU A 154 9.39 -3.46 3.22
C LEU A 154 9.26 -3.71 1.70
N PRO A 155 8.06 -3.58 1.09
CA PRO A 155 7.82 -3.90 -0.31
C PRO A 155 8.75 -3.17 -1.28
N ALA A 156 9.08 -1.91 -0.99
CA ALA A 156 9.97 -1.08 -1.80
C ALA A 156 11.41 -1.63 -1.95
N TYR A 157 11.80 -2.63 -1.18
CA TYR A 157 13.11 -3.27 -1.26
C TYR A 157 13.12 -4.62 -1.98
N TYR A 158 11.97 -5.08 -2.46
CA TYR A 158 11.81 -6.32 -3.22
C TYR A 158 11.30 -6.04 -4.62
N THR A 159 11.81 -6.77 -5.61
CA THR A 159 11.24 -6.76 -6.96
C THR A 159 9.88 -7.42 -6.98
N TYR A 160 9.05 -7.09 -7.96
CA TYR A 160 7.74 -7.73 -8.11
C TYR A 160 7.86 -9.26 -8.23
N GLU A 161 8.87 -9.75 -8.95
CA GLU A 161 9.13 -11.19 -9.10
C GLU A 161 9.42 -11.87 -7.74
N GLU A 162 10.13 -11.20 -6.84
CA GLU A 162 10.36 -11.70 -5.47
C GLU A 162 9.07 -11.67 -4.66
N LEU A 163 8.30 -10.60 -4.74
CA LEU A 163 7.03 -10.47 -4.02
C LEU A 163 5.99 -11.52 -4.44
N MET A 164 5.98 -11.92 -5.71
CA MET A 164 5.11 -12.97 -6.23
C MET A 164 5.41 -14.37 -5.69
N MET A 165 6.52 -14.55 -4.95
CA MET A 165 6.84 -15.80 -4.26
C MET A 165 6.16 -15.91 -2.88
N LEU A 166 5.58 -14.82 -2.40
CA LEU A 166 4.96 -14.75 -1.09
C LEU A 166 3.51 -15.24 -1.11
N ASP A 167 3.10 -15.88 -0.02
CA ASP A 167 1.71 -16.16 0.27
C ASP A 167 1.11 -15.01 1.09
N ALA A 168 0.10 -14.36 0.53
CA ALA A 168 -0.62 -13.25 1.15
C ALA A 168 -2.02 -13.64 1.67
N GLY A 169 -2.30 -14.93 1.82
CA GLY A 169 -3.65 -15.40 2.18
C GLY A 169 -3.73 -16.30 3.39
N THR A 170 -2.75 -17.16 3.62
CA THR A 170 -2.80 -18.19 4.69
C THR A 170 -2.96 -17.56 6.09
N TRP A 171 -2.33 -16.42 6.35
CA TRP A 171 -2.44 -15.68 7.61
C TRP A 171 -3.90 -15.41 8.03
N PHE A 172 -4.80 -15.22 7.06
CA PHE A 172 -6.19 -14.88 7.31
C PHE A 172 -6.91 -15.97 8.12
N ASN A 173 -6.67 -17.23 7.79
CA ASN A 173 -7.27 -18.36 8.52
C ASN A 173 -6.64 -18.55 9.91
N GLU A 174 -5.41 -18.14 10.10
CA GLU A 174 -4.70 -18.27 11.38
C GLU A 174 -5.12 -17.19 12.38
N THR A 175 -5.35 -15.97 11.91
CA THR A 175 -5.70 -14.83 12.76
C THR A 175 -7.19 -14.63 12.94
N SER A 176 -8.00 -15.13 12.00
CA SER A 176 -9.45 -14.96 11.96
C SER A 176 -10.17 -16.30 11.95
N ILE A 177 -9.90 -17.12 12.96
CA ILE A 177 -10.42 -18.50 13.07
C ILE A 177 -11.95 -18.58 12.90
N GLU A 178 -12.68 -17.61 13.44
CA GLU A 178 -14.14 -17.52 13.33
C GLU A 178 -14.62 -17.35 11.89
N GLN A 179 -13.78 -16.76 11.05
CA GLN A 179 -14.03 -16.45 9.65
C GLN A 179 -13.29 -17.42 8.72
N ALA A 180 -12.49 -18.32 9.28
CA ALA A 180 -11.65 -19.24 8.51
C ALA A 180 -12.43 -19.97 7.42
N ARG A 181 -11.84 -20.00 6.24
CA ARG A 181 -12.38 -20.66 5.06
C ARG A 181 -11.40 -21.73 4.58
N PRO A 182 -11.72 -23.01 4.68
CA PRO A 182 -10.82 -24.08 4.23
C PRO A 182 -10.32 -23.92 2.80
N SER A 183 -11.09 -23.27 1.94
CA SER A 183 -10.70 -22.97 0.57
C SER A 183 -9.50 -22.05 0.45
N PHE A 184 -9.27 -21.17 1.44
CA PHE A 184 -8.10 -20.28 1.45
C PHE A 184 -6.89 -20.91 2.15
N ALA A 185 -7.08 -21.88 3.03
CA ALA A 185 -5.98 -22.61 3.65
C ALA A 185 -5.18 -23.46 2.64
N SER A 186 -5.79 -23.81 1.51
CA SER A 186 -5.17 -24.64 0.46
C SER A 186 -4.81 -23.86 -0.81
N GLN A 187 -5.13 -22.58 -0.86
CA GLN A 187 -4.90 -21.74 -2.05
C GLN A 187 -3.90 -20.64 -1.70
N HIS A 188 -2.79 -20.66 -2.42
CA HIS A 188 -1.82 -19.57 -2.38
C HIS A 188 -2.47 -18.28 -2.90
N GLN A 189 -2.44 -17.23 -2.10
CA GLN A 189 -2.88 -15.90 -2.52
C GLN A 189 -1.65 -15.03 -2.78
N TYR A 190 -1.57 -14.49 -3.98
CA TYR A 190 -0.51 -13.57 -4.34
C TYR A 190 -0.84 -12.14 -3.86
N ILE A 191 0.20 -11.34 -3.70
CA ILE A 191 0.06 -9.89 -3.60
C ILE A 191 -0.51 -9.38 -4.93
N SER A 192 -1.56 -8.60 -4.87
CA SER A 192 -2.27 -8.08 -6.05
C SER A 192 -1.64 -6.80 -6.60
#